data_10147374a8933ff94f4dad3c65bc7ef6
#
_entry.id   10147374a8933ff94f4dad3c65bc7ef6
#
_cell.length_a   1.000
_cell.length_b   1.000
_cell.length_c   1.000
_cell.angle_alpha   90.00
_cell.angle_beta   90.00
_cell.angle_gamma   90.00
#
_symmetry.space_group_name_H-M   'P 1'
#
loop_
_entity.id
_entity.type
_entity.pdbx_description
1 polymer ?
#
loop_
_entity_poly.entity_id
_entity_poly.type
_entity_poly.pdbx_seq_one_letter_code
_entity_poly.pdbx_strand_id
1 'polypeptide(L)'
;MGREIVLSPAEETSILLEGNFDQNPYAKNLKLSLFNALAMKTKLSEEIKFMSGMSGKKYRYLINDLVSLIKDSRYLEIGCWAGSTVCSALYGNQATALCIDNWMKFETEEYVKKLYKTKDQKKEFEINTKKVITDKINFKFIESD
;
A
#
# COMPACT_ATOMS: atom_id res chain seq x y z
N MET A 1 29.08 -11.01 -4.92
CA MET A 1 27.92 -10.14 -4.71
C MET A 1 27.40 -9.72 -6.08
N GLY A 2 26.21 -10.17 -6.45
CA GLY A 2 25.57 -9.74 -7.69
C GLY A 2 24.97 -8.35 -7.53
N ARG A 3 25.13 -7.48 -8.51
CA ARG A 3 24.38 -6.23 -8.67
C ARG A 3 23.44 -6.40 -9.85
N GLU A 4 22.18 -6.09 -9.66
CA GLU A 4 21.18 -6.10 -10.72
C GLU A 4 20.50 -4.75 -10.77
N ILE A 5 20.53 -4.09 -11.93
CA ILE A 5 19.83 -2.83 -12.18
C ILE A 5 18.65 -3.15 -13.09
N VAL A 6 17.45 -2.79 -12.61
CA VAL A 6 16.22 -2.95 -13.38
C VAL A 6 15.68 -1.60 -13.75
N LEU A 7 15.56 -1.35 -15.04
CA LEU A 7 14.98 -0.12 -15.58
C LEU A 7 13.48 -0.31 -15.84
N SER A 8 12.67 0.64 -15.44
CA SER A 8 11.28 0.72 -15.85
C SER A 8 11.19 1.34 -17.24
N PRO A 9 10.55 0.68 -18.21
CA PRO A 9 10.41 1.23 -19.57
C PRO A 9 9.59 2.52 -19.65
N ALA A 10 8.76 2.80 -18.65
CA ALA A 10 7.79 3.90 -18.67
C ALA A 10 8.24 5.15 -17.92
N GLU A 11 9.31 5.06 -17.11
CA GLU A 11 9.83 6.17 -16.29
C GLU A 11 11.30 5.88 -15.96
N GLU A 12 12.07 6.92 -15.68
CA GLU A 12 13.48 6.84 -15.26
C GLU A 12 13.69 6.23 -13.86
N THR A 13 12.83 5.30 -13.46
CA THR A 13 12.93 4.62 -12.17
C THR A 13 13.82 3.40 -12.32
N SER A 14 14.96 3.39 -11.62
CA SER A 14 15.83 2.21 -11.52
C SER A 14 15.79 1.65 -10.10
N ILE A 15 15.99 0.34 -9.99
CA ILE A 15 16.16 -0.35 -8.72
C ILE A 15 17.56 -0.97 -8.73
N LEU A 16 18.36 -0.62 -7.72
CA LEU A 16 19.64 -1.26 -7.45
C LEU A 16 19.41 -2.31 -6.38
N LEU A 17 19.70 -3.57 -6.71
CA LEU A 17 19.65 -4.70 -5.79
C LEU A 17 21.07 -5.12 -5.43
N GLU A 18 21.40 -5.06 -4.15
CA GLU A 18 22.71 -5.49 -3.63
C GLU A 18 22.53 -6.58 -2.57
N GLY A 19 23.25 -7.68 -2.69
CA GLY A 19 23.23 -8.78 -1.74
C GLY A 19 22.78 -10.10 -2.32
N ASN A 20 22.52 -11.07 -1.45
CA ASN A 20 22.07 -12.41 -1.81
C ASN A 20 20.57 -12.57 -1.55
N PHE A 21 19.75 -12.19 -2.51
CA PHE A 21 18.29 -12.20 -2.39
C PHE A 21 17.70 -13.61 -2.47
N ASP A 22 18.39 -14.55 -3.09
CA ASP A 22 17.84 -15.88 -3.38
C ASP A 22 17.80 -16.78 -2.15
N GLN A 23 18.60 -16.50 -1.13
CA GLN A 23 18.65 -17.27 0.12
C GLN A 23 17.60 -16.87 1.14
N ASN A 24 16.97 -15.70 0.98
CA ASN A 24 15.94 -15.21 1.89
C ASN A 24 14.58 -15.16 1.18
N PRO A 25 13.58 -15.94 1.60
CA PRO A 25 12.28 -15.98 0.92
C PRO A 25 11.55 -14.64 0.94
N TYR A 26 11.73 -13.82 1.98
CA TYR A 26 11.11 -12.49 2.03
C TYR A 26 11.77 -11.52 1.05
N ALA A 27 13.11 -11.55 0.96
CA ALA A 27 13.84 -10.73 -0.01
C ALA A 27 13.50 -11.13 -1.45
N LYS A 28 13.35 -12.42 -1.72
CA LYS A 28 12.89 -12.93 -3.02
C LYS A 28 11.49 -12.45 -3.37
N ASN A 29 10.56 -12.50 -2.42
CA ASN A 29 9.20 -12.01 -2.62
C ASN A 29 9.18 -10.49 -2.85
N LEU A 30 9.97 -9.73 -2.09
CA LEU A 30 10.12 -8.28 -2.30
C LEU A 30 10.66 -7.96 -3.69
N LYS A 31 11.70 -8.66 -4.13
CA LYS A 31 12.26 -8.51 -5.49
C LYS A 31 11.19 -8.77 -6.55
N LEU A 32 10.44 -9.86 -6.43
CA LEU A 32 9.37 -10.20 -7.38
C LEU A 32 8.28 -9.12 -7.41
N SER A 33 7.83 -8.65 -6.24
CA SER A 33 6.82 -7.60 -6.14
C SER A 33 7.30 -6.27 -6.74
N LEU A 34 8.57 -5.92 -6.57
CA LEU A 34 9.17 -4.74 -7.20
C LEU A 34 9.13 -4.86 -8.73
N PHE A 35 9.53 -6.01 -9.30
CA PHE A 35 9.45 -6.23 -10.74
C PHE A 35 8.02 -6.16 -11.27
N ASN A 36 7.07 -6.78 -10.58
CA ASN A 36 5.65 -6.73 -10.96
C ASN A 36 5.12 -5.30 -10.94
N ALA A 37 5.45 -4.52 -9.90
CA ALA A 37 5.03 -3.13 -9.79
C ALA A 37 5.63 -2.24 -10.89
N LEU A 38 6.91 -2.42 -11.24
CA LEU A 38 7.56 -1.71 -12.36
C LEU A 38 6.93 -2.08 -13.70
N ALA A 39 6.59 -3.35 -13.88
CA ALA A 39 5.90 -3.84 -15.08
C ALA A 39 4.39 -3.50 -15.09
N MET A 40 3.92 -2.68 -14.14
CA MET A 40 2.51 -2.27 -13.99
C MET A 40 1.54 -3.45 -13.85
N LYS A 41 2.01 -4.62 -13.40
CA LYS A 41 1.18 -5.78 -13.11
C LYS A 41 0.47 -5.60 -11.78
N THR A 42 -0.84 -5.74 -11.79
CA THR A 42 -1.65 -5.60 -10.57
C THR A 42 -3.01 -6.25 -10.75
N LYS A 43 -3.59 -6.71 -9.63
CA LYS A 43 -4.98 -7.17 -9.53
C LYS A 43 -5.93 -6.10 -8.97
N LEU A 44 -5.40 -4.92 -8.62
CA LEU A 44 -6.22 -3.84 -8.08
C LEU A 44 -7.26 -3.38 -9.10
N SER A 45 -8.50 -3.18 -8.64
CA SER A 45 -9.54 -2.56 -9.45
C SER A 45 -9.22 -1.08 -9.73
N GLU A 46 -9.85 -0.50 -10.75
CA GLU A 46 -9.69 0.93 -11.06
C GLU A 46 -10.08 1.81 -9.86
N GLU A 47 -11.11 1.44 -9.14
CA GLU A 47 -11.53 2.16 -7.93
C GLU A 47 -10.41 2.25 -6.89
N ILE A 48 -9.72 1.13 -6.62
CA ILE A 48 -8.62 1.09 -5.65
C ILE A 48 -7.37 1.79 -6.20
N LYS A 49 -7.05 1.62 -7.47
CA LYS A 49 -5.91 2.29 -8.13
C LYS A 49 -5.99 3.81 -8.03
N PHE A 50 -7.21 4.36 -8.16
CA PHE A 50 -7.45 5.80 -8.18
C PHE A 50 -8.05 6.35 -6.88
N MET A 51 -8.11 5.55 -5.83
CA MET A 51 -8.55 6.00 -4.51
C MET A 51 -7.70 7.21 -4.06
N SER A 52 -8.36 8.23 -3.52
CA SER A 52 -7.67 9.44 -3.04
C SER A 52 -6.65 9.09 -1.97
N GLY A 53 -5.43 9.63 -2.09
CA GLY A 53 -4.33 9.40 -1.16
C GLY A 53 -2.97 9.74 -1.75
N MET A 54 -1.95 9.83 -0.91
CA MET A 54 -0.60 10.27 -1.29
C MET A 54 0.28 9.16 -1.87
N SER A 55 -0.11 7.89 -1.75
CA SER A 55 0.66 6.78 -2.29
C SER A 55 0.55 6.72 -3.83
N GLY A 56 1.69 6.64 -4.51
CA GLY A 56 1.75 6.48 -5.96
C GLY A 56 1.29 5.09 -6.43
N LYS A 57 0.88 4.98 -7.69
CA LYS A 57 0.35 3.73 -8.27
C LYS A 57 1.31 2.54 -8.13
N LYS A 58 2.59 2.73 -8.46
CA LYS A 58 3.59 1.66 -8.36
C LYS A 58 3.77 1.16 -6.92
N TYR A 59 3.72 2.07 -5.94
CA TYR A 59 3.76 1.69 -4.54
C TYR A 59 2.54 0.85 -4.13
N ARG A 60 1.34 1.23 -4.61
CA ARG A 60 0.11 0.46 -4.36
C ARG A 60 0.18 -0.95 -4.96
N TYR A 61 0.76 -1.07 -6.15
CA TYR A 61 0.96 -2.37 -6.79
C TYR A 61 1.96 -3.23 -6.02
N LEU A 62 3.08 -2.62 -5.61
CA LEU A 62 4.10 -3.27 -4.80
C LEU A 62 3.53 -3.84 -3.51
N ILE A 63 2.84 -3.02 -2.73
CA ILE A 63 2.35 -3.44 -1.41
C ILE A 63 1.25 -4.51 -1.53
N ASN A 64 0.37 -4.41 -2.52
CA ASN A 64 -0.66 -5.41 -2.79
C ASN A 64 -0.04 -6.77 -3.15
N ASP A 65 0.92 -6.77 -4.06
CA ASP A 65 1.59 -7.99 -4.51
C ASP A 65 2.41 -8.61 -3.38
N LEU A 66 3.18 -7.80 -2.64
CA LEU A 66 3.98 -8.26 -1.52
C LEU A 66 3.13 -8.93 -0.43
N VAL A 67 2.01 -8.33 -0.05
CA VAL A 67 1.06 -8.92 0.92
C VAL A 67 0.53 -10.26 0.41
N SER A 68 0.30 -10.39 -0.90
CA SER A 68 -0.19 -11.64 -1.50
C SER A 68 0.83 -12.78 -1.50
N LEU A 69 2.12 -12.46 -1.51
CA LEU A 69 3.21 -13.45 -1.57
C LEU A 69 3.65 -13.94 -0.20
N ILE A 70 3.22 -13.30 0.87
CA ILE A 70 3.59 -13.65 2.24
C ILE A 70 2.48 -14.50 2.86
N LYS A 71 2.80 -15.75 3.20
CA LYS A 71 1.89 -16.62 3.94
C LYS A 71 1.61 -16.02 5.33
N ASP A 72 0.36 -16.07 5.77
CA ASP A 72 -0.10 -15.55 7.05
C ASP A 72 0.33 -14.08 7.26
N SER A 73 0.17 -13.31 6.21
CA SER A 73 0.62 -11.92 6.13
C SER A 73 0.08 -11.06 7.27
N ARG A 74 0.97 -10.28 7.88
CA ARG A 74 0.64 -9.28 8.89
C ARG A 74 0.98 -7.91 8.35
N TYR A 75 0.01 -7.02 8.37
CA TYR A 75 0.12 -5.67 7.86
C TYR A 75 -0.10 -4.65 8.97
N LEU A 76 0.84 -3.72 9.11
CA LEU A 76 0.74 -2.59 10.03
C LEU A 76 0.87 -1.30 9.22
N GLU A 77 -0.05 -0.37 9.42
CA GLU A 77 0.03 0.99 8.88
C GLU A 77 -0.15 2.01 9.99
N ILE A 78 0.79 2.95 10.06
CA ILE A 78 0.73 4.10 10.96
C ILE A 78 0.61 5.35 10.10
N GLY A 79 -0.43 6.15 10.34
CA GLY A 79 -0.78 7.27 9.46
C GLY A 79 -1.58 6.81 8.24
N CYS A 80 -2.81 6.39 8.45
CA CYS A 80 -3.65 5.75 7.43
C CYS A 80 -4.48 6.75 6.61
N TRP A 81 -4.71 7.92 7.17
CA TRP A 81 -5.52 8.98 6.60
C TRP A 81 -6.88 8.44 6.07
N ALA A 82 -7.17 8.57 4.76
CA ALA A 82 -8.39 8.04 4.13
C ALA A 82 -8.29 6.58 3.67
N GLY A 83 -7.19 5.87 3.97
CA GLY A 83 -7.05 4.42 3.80
C GLY A 83 -6.62 3.94 2.41
N SER A 84 -6.14 4.81 1.52
CA SER A 84 -5.78 4.37 0.16
C SER A 84 -4.69 3.30 0.11
N THR A 85 -3.72 3.35 1.01
CA THR A 85 -2.60 2.41 1.07
C THR A 85 -3.05 1.06 1.64
N VAL A 86 -3.71 1.06 2.79
CA VAL A 86 -4.24 -0.17 3.39
C VAL A 86 -5.27 -0.85 2.47
N CYS A 87 -6.15 -0.09 1.82
CA CYS A 87 -7.08 -0.66 0.85
C CYS A 87 -6.35 -1.33 -0.31
N SER A 88 -5.27 -0.72 -0.79
CA SER A 88 -4.42 -1.34 -1.80
C SER A 88 -3.75 -2.61 -1.28
N ALA A 89 -3.18 -2.58 -0.07
CA ALA A 89 -2.53 -3.75 0.54
C ALA A 89 -3.50 -4.94 0.69
N LEU A 90 -4.72 -4.68 1.13
CA LEU A 90 -5.68 -5.72 1.50
C LEU A 90 -6.55 -6.23 0.34
N TYR A 91 -6.70 -5.46 -0.74
CA TYR A 91 -7.57 -5.82 -1.87
C TYR A 91 -7.24 -7.19 -2.45
N GLY A 92 -8.21 -8.12 -2.36
CA GLY A 92 -8.10 -9.49 -2.86
C GLY A 92 -7.00 -10.33 -2.18
N ASN A 93 -6.56 -9.96 -0.98
CA ASN A 93 -5.58 -10.68 -0.17
C ASN A 93 -6.20 -11.35 1.05
N GLN A 94 -5.40 -12.16 1.73
CA GLN A 94 -5.67 -12.67 3.06
C GLN A 94 -4.60 -12.13 4.00
N ALA A 95 -5.00 -11.48 5.10
CA ALA A 95 -4.07 -10.87 6.02
C ALA A 95 -4.67 -10.59 7.40
N THR A 96 -3.81 -10.44 8.40
CA THR A 96 -4.15 -9.76 9.65
C THR A 96 -3.62 -8.34 9.56
N ALA A 97 -4.48 -7.33 9.69
CA ALA A 97 -4.11 -5.94 9.50
C ALA A 97 -4.49 -5.08 10.71
N LEU A 98 -3.56 -4.21 11.09
CA LEU A 98 -3.74 -3.19 12.11
C LEU A 98 -3.41 -1.82 11.51
N CYS A 99 -4.34 -0.88 11.64
CA CYS A 99 -4.15 0.51 11.26
C CYS A 99 -4.18 1.39 12.50
N ILE A 100 -3.31 2.39 12.56
CA ILE A 100 -3.22 3.35 13.66
C ILE A 100 -3.17 4.75 13.06
N ASP A 101 -4.07 5.63 13.48
CA ASP A 101 -4.09 7.03 13.08
C ASP A 101 -4.78 7.86 14.17
N ASN A 102 -4.43 9.11 14.32
CA ASN A 102 -5.13 10.05 15.20
C ASN A 102 -6.17 10.90 14.44
N TRP A 103 -6.19 10.83 13.12
CA TRP A 103 -7.03 11.65 12.22
C TRP A 103 -7.04 13.14 12.58
N MET A 104 -5.90 13.63 13.11
CA MET A 104 -5.76 15.05 13.40
C MET A 104 -5.94 15.87 12.13
N LYS A 105 -6.79 16.88 12.21
CA LYS A 105 -6.96 17.84 11.13
C LYS A 105 -5.72 18.73 11.10
N PHE A 106 -4.95 18.65 10.04
CA PHE A 106 -3.93 19.65 9.73
C PHE A 106 -4.65 20.93 9.28
N GLU A 107 -5.00 21.80 10.22
CA GLU A 107 -5.77 23.02 9.94
C GLU A 107 -5.00 24.05 9.11
N THR A 108 -3.68 23.93 9.02
CA THR A 108 -2.79 25.00 8.58
C THR A 108 -2.34 24.92 7.13
N GLU A 109 -2.55 23.82 6.41
CA GLU A 109 -2.05 23.72 5.05
C GLU A 109 -3.15 23.85 3.99
N GLU A 110 -3.25 25.02 3.37
CA GLU A 110 -4.12 25.26 2.21
C GLU A 110 -3.91 24.26 1.07
N TYR A 111 -2.70 23.72 0.96
CA TYR A 111 -2.33 22.67 0.01
C TYR A 111 -3.08 21.36 0.29
N VAL A 112 -3.15 20.95 1.57
CA VAL A 112 -3.88 19.76 2.01
C VAL A 112 -5.37 19.94 1.76
N LYS A 113 -5.92 21.13 2.02
CA LYS A 113 -7.33 21.46 1.75
C LYS A 113 -7.68 21.40 0.26
N LYS A 114 -6.75 21.76 -0.63
CA LYS A 114 -6.95 21.71 -2.10
C LYS A 114 -6.84 20.30 -2.66
N LEU A 115 -5.92 19.48 -2.14
CA LEU A 115 -5.75 18.10 -2.58
C LEU A 115 -6.85 17.16 -2.10
N TYR A 116 -7.41 17.45 -0.94
CA TYR A 116 -8.32 16.54 -0.26
C TYR A 116 -9.67 17.22 -0.03
N LYS A 117 -10.60 16.93 -0.94
CA LYS A 117 -11.99 17.41 -0.87
C LYS A 117 -12.76 16.89 0.35
N THR A 118 -12.18 15.96 1.09
CA THR A 118 -12.82 15.25 2.18
C THR A 118 -12.74 16.06 3.47
N LYS A 119 -13.88 16.33 4.05
CA LYS A 119 -13.99 17.05 5.32
C LYS A 119 -13.77 16.15 6.56
N ASP A 120 -13.89 14.83 6.40
CA ASP A 120 -13.81 13.84 7.47
C ASP A 120 -13.04 12.60 6.97
N GLN A 121 -11.74 12.59 7.21
CA GLN A 121 -10.82 11.56 6.76
C GLN A 121 -11.06 10.21 7.43
N LYS A 122 -11.45 10.22 8.72
CA LYS A 122 -11.77 8.99 9.45
C LYS A 122 -13.00 8.31 8.87
N LYS A 123 -14.04 9.08 8.61
CA LYS A 123 -15.27 8.56 7.98
C LYS A 123 -14.98 7.99 6.59
N GLU A 124 -14.13 8.66 5.81
CA GLU A 124 -13.72 8.16 4.49
C GLU A 124 -12.88 6.89 4.60
N PHE A 125 -11.96 6.81 5.57
CA PHE A 125 -11.22 5.61 5.90
C PHE A 125 -12.15 4.42 6.18
N GLU A 126 -13.15 4.61 7.02
CA GLU A 126 -14.12 3.57 7.36
C GLU A 126 -14.95 3.12 6.14
N ILE A 127 -15.34 4.04 5.27
CA ILE A 127 -16.05 3.75 4.02
C ILE A 127 -15.15 2.96 3.07
N ASN A 128 -13.92 3.40 2.90
CA ASN A 128 -12.98 2.81 1.96
C ASN A 128 -12.54 1.41 2.39
N THR A 129 -12.23 1.23 3.67
CA THR A 129 -11.79 -0.09 4.20
C THR A 129 -12.90 -1.14 4.11
N LYS A 130 -14.18 -0.76 4.30
CA LYS A 130 -15.33 -1.65 4.10
C LYS A 130 -15.41 -2.25 2.68
N LYS A 131 -14.87 -1.57 1.67
CA LYS A 131 -14.87 -2.07 0.28
C LYS A 131 -13.92 -3.24 0.04
N VAL A 132 -12.91 -3.39 0.90
CA VAL A 132 -11.84 -4.38 0.70
C VAL A 132 -11.81 -5.46 1.79
N ILE A 133 -12.42 -5.22 2.94
CA ILE A 133 -12.48 -6.19 4.03
C ILE A 133 -13.45 -7.32 3.65
N THR A 134 -12.93 -8.55 3.75
CA THR A 134 -13.67 -9.80 3.53
C THR A 134 -13.49 -10.72 4.75
N ASP A 135 -14.13 -11.86 4.73
CA ASP A 135 -13.95 -12.93 5.74
C ASP A 135 -12.49 -13.46 5.84
N LYS A 136 -11.67 -13.19 4.83
CA LYS A 136 -10.24 -13.56 4.79
C LYS A 136 -9.33 -12.55 5.47
N ILE A 137 -9.87 -11.42 5.92
CA ILE A 137 -9.10 -10.33 6.50
C ILE A 137 -9.50 -10.12 7.95
N ASN A 138 -8.56 -10.36 8.86
CA ASN A 138 -8.72 -9.95 10.26
C ASN A 138 -8.23 -8.50 10.39
N PHE A 139 -9.18 -7.56 10.40
CA PHE A 139 -8.90 -6.12 10.36
C PHE A 139 -9.24 -5.44 11.67
N LYS A 140 -8.33 -4.60 12.13
CA LYS A 140 -8.53 -3.71 13.28
C LYS A 140 -7.92 -2.35 12.99
N PHE A 141 -8.55 -1.29 13.51
CA PHE A 141 -7.91 0.02 13.57
C PHE A 141 -8.02 0.63 14.97
N ILE A 142 -7.09 1.49 15.30
CA ILE A 142 -6.97 2.20 16.58
C ILE A 142 -6.84 3.68 16.28
N GLU A 143 -7.69 4.48 16.88
CA GLU A 143 -7.46 5.92 16.99
C GLU A 143 -6.57 6.16 18.21
N SER A 144 -5.45 6.81 17.98
CA SER A 144 -4.46 7.10 19.02
C SER A 144 -3.90 8.50 18.81
N ASP A 145 -3.86 9.26 19.90
CA ASP A 145 -3.20 10.56 19.96
C ASP A 145 -1.69 10.45 19.94
#